data_d0e98c9182d1b731a3dda331f40aba22
#
_entry.id   d0e98c9182d1b731a3dda331f40aba22
#
_cell.length_a   1.000
_cell.length_b   1.000
_cell.length_c   1.000
_cell.angle_alpha   90.00
_cell.angle_beta   90.00
_cell.angle_gamma   90.00
#
_symmetry.space_group_name_H-M   'P 1'
#
loop_
_entity.id
_entity.type
_entity.pdbx_description
1 polymer ?
#
loop_
_entity_poly.entity_id
_entity_poly.type
_entity_poly.pdbx_seq_one_letter_code
_entity_poly.pdbx_strand_id
1 'polypeptide(L)'
;MENPLLELQEYDNLVQALKKEKGPLQVTGTLDSQKVHLMYELGEETGVPWKLVVTYDDTRAKEIYDDFRNFTKQVWLYPAKDLLFYSADIHGNLMTRQRIAVLKHLMEEKGGIIVTTMDGLMDHLLPLQFLKEQAITVESGQVIDLDLWRQRLTAMGYERMAQVDGMGQFSIRGGIIDIFPLTEDVPFRIELWDDEVDSIRTFDLESQRSVEQLDEVTIYPAAEVVLDKTQLDAGIARLRKEEKTYEKALRDQHKPEEAHRIHSIIEELSDG
;
A
#
# COMPACT_ATOMS: atom_id res chain seq x y z
N MET A 1 25.20 -12.67 -15.77
CA MET A 1 24.93 -13.22 -17.13
C MET A 1 25.19 -12.07 -18.08
N GLU A 2 25.88 -12.29 -19.20
CA GLU A 2 26.02 -11.23 -20.21
C GLU A 2 24.65 -10.95 -20.82
N ASN A 3 24.30 -9.66 -20.96
CA ASN A 3 23.04 -9.26 -21.56
C ASN A 3 23.06 -9.53 -23.08
N PRO A 4 22.29 -10.50 -23.59
CA PRO A 4 22.33 -10.85 -25.02
C PRO A 4 21.75 -9.72 -25.92
N LEU A 5 21.06 -8.74 -25.36
CA LEU A 5 20.51 -7.61 -26.11
C LEU A 5 21.61 -6.64 -26.56
N LEU A 6 22.79 -6.65 -25.91
CA LEU A 6 23.93 -5.81 -26.29
C LEU A 6 24.49 -6.12 -27.71
N GLU A 7 24.16 -7.29 -28.26
CA GLU A 7 24.53 -7.65 -29.64
C GLU A 7 23.62 -6.99 -30.70
N LEU A 8 22.49 -6.38 -30.27
CA LEU A 8 21.51 -5.76 -31.15
C LEU A 8 21.76 -4.25 -31.29
N GLN A 9 22.00 -3.79 -32.52
CA GLN A 9 22.20 -2.36 -32.83
C GLN A 9 20.96 -1.50 -32.45
N GLU A 10 19.77 -2.06 -32.57
CA GLU A 10 18.50 -1.43 -32.23
C GLU A 10 18.40 -1.20 -30.71
N TYR A 11 18.95 -2.11 -29.92
CA TYR A 11 18.98 -1.99 -28.46
C TYR A 11 19.85 -0.80 -28.04
N ASP A 12 21.07 -0.67 -28.58
CA ASP A 12 21.95 0.46 -28.32
C ASP A 12 21.29 1.80 -28.67
N ASN A 13 20.62 1.86 -29.81
CA ASN A 13 19.91 3.07 -30.25
C ASN A 13 18.79 3.44 -29.24
N LEU A 14 18.06 2.44 -28.73
CA LEU A 14 17.00 2.64 -27.76
C LEU A 14 17.55 3.13 -26.42
N VAL A 15 18.63 2.52 -25.90
CA VAL A 15 19.32 2.96 -24.69
C VAL A 15 19.79 4.41 -24.81
N GLN A 16 20.43 4.77 -25.95
CA GLN A 16 20.90 6.12 -26.19
C GLN A 16 19.76 7.14 -26.31
N ALA A 17 18.63 6.74 -26.85
CA ALA A 17 17.46 7.60 -26.94
C ALA A 17 16.86 7.86 -25.55
N LEU A 18 16.76 6.82 -24.71
CA LEU A 18 16.28 6.95 -23.32
C LEU A 18 17.22 7.81 -22.46
N LYS A 19 18.54 7.57 -22.53
CA LYS A 19 19.54 8.39 -21.80
C LYS A 19 19.53 9.88 -22.22
N LYS A 20 19.04 10.21 -23.40
CA LYS A 20 18.88 11.59 -23.89
C LYS A 20 17.48 12.14 -23.64
N GLU A 21 16.66 11.43 -22.85
CA GLU A 21 15.27 11.83 -22.55
C GLU A 21 14.41 12.11 -23.79
N LYS A 22 14.68 11.38 -24.87
CA LYS A 22 13.90 11.47 -26.11
C LYS A 22 12.68 10.56 -25.98
N GLY A 23 11.61 11.07 -25.44
CA GLY A 23 10.36 10.33 -25.29
C GLY A 23 9.18 11.05 -25.91
N PRO A 24 8.06 10.35 -26.09
CA PRO A 24 7.86 8.91 -25.95
C PRO A 24 8.53 8.08 -27.04
N LEU A 25 8.99 6.87 -26.70
CA LEU A 25 9.55 5.90 -27.64
C LEU A 25 8.58 4.73 -27.83
N GLN A 26 8.41 4.30 -29.08
CA GLN A 26 7.60 3.13 -29.40
C GLN A 26 8.49 1.97 -29.82
N VAL A 27 8.33 0.81 -29.16
CA VAL A 27 9.00 -0.43 -29.51
C VAL A 27 7.97 -1.42 -30.02
N THR A 28 8.20 -2.01 -31.18
CA THR A 28 7.32 -2.97 -31.85
C THR A 28 8.08 -4.22 -32.22
N GLY A 29 7.35 -5.34 -32.47
CA GLY A 29 7.94 -6.59 -32.95
C GLY A 29 8.52 -7.49 -31.86
N THR A 30 8.40 -7.14 -30.58
CA THR A 30 8.83 -7.98 -29.48
C THR A 30 7.76 -9.03 -29.14
N LEU A 31 8.18 -10.27 -28.83
CA LEU A 31 7.32 -11.29 -28.24
C LEU A 31 7.07 -10.99 -26.75
N ASP A 32 6.00 -11.56 -26.18
CA ASP A 32 5.59 -11.22 -24.81
C ASP A 32 6.66 -11.45 -23.74
N SER A 33 7.31 -12.60 -23.75
CA SER A 33 8.43 -12.92 -22.84
C SER A 33 9.66 -12.01 -23.06
N GLN A 34 9.89 -11.57 -24.28
CA GLN A 34 10.99 -10.66 -24.61
C GLN A 34 10.73 -9.23 -24.11
N LYS A 35 9.46 -8.83 -23.99
CA LYS A 35 9.11 -7.49 -23.49
C LYS A 35 9.60 -7.28 -22.06
N VAL A 36 9.39 -8.26 -21.20
CA VAL A 36 9.79 -8.16 -19.79
C VAL A 36 11.32 -8.11 -19.65
N HIS A 37 12.04 -8.97 -20.39
CA HIS A 37 13.50 -8.93 -20.44
C HIS A 37 14.03 -7.57 -20.95
N LEU A 38 13.46 -7.07 -22.07
CA LEU A 38 13.83 -5.78 -22.61
C LEU A 38 13.59 -4.62 -21.63
N MET A 39 12.43 -4.59 -20.97
CA MET A 39 12.10 -3.56 -19.97
C MET A 39 13.05 -3.63 -18.75
N TYR A 40 13.40 -4.83 -18.31
CA TYR A 40 14.35 -5.03 -17.22
C TYR A 40 15.73 -4.46 -17.57
N GLU A 41 16.31 -4.88 -18.70
CA GLU A 41 17.65 -4.47 -19.13
C GLU A 41 17.72 -2.96 -19.42
N LEU A 42 16.69 -2.39 -20.06
CA LEU A 42 16.60 -0.94 -20.27
C LEU A 42 16.57 -0.17 -18.94
N GLY A 43 15.87 -0.70 -17.94
CA GLY A 43 15.83 -0.12 -16.61
C GLY A 43 17.18 -0.14 -15.92
N GLU A 44 17.95 -1.22 -16.05
CA GLU A 44 19.30 -1.34 -15.49
C GLU A 44 20.29 -0.41 -16.22
N GLU A 45 20.26 -0.38 -17.55
CA GLU A 45 21.15 0.47 -18.37
C GLU A 45 20.91 1.97 -18.19
N THR A 46 19.68 2.37 -17.94
CA THR A 46 19.35 3.78 -17.69
C THR A 46 19.62 4.23 -16.25
N GLY A 47 19.75 3.29 -15.31
CA GLY A 47 20.03 3.54 -13.91
C GLY A 47 18.92 4.29 -13.16
N VAL A 48 17.69 4.31 -13.70
CA VAL A 48 16.56 4.94 -13.03
C VAL A 48 16.16 4.11 -11.80
N PRO A 49 15.99 4.73 -10.63
CA PRO A 49 15.70 3.97 -9.40
C PRO A 49 14.32 3.29 -9.45
N TRP A 50 13.31 3.97 -10.00
CA TRP A 50 11.95 3.44 -10.11
C TRP A 50 11.52 3.24 -11.55
N LYS A 51 10.93 2.07 -11.84
CA LYS A 51 10.36 1.71 -13.13
C LYS A 51 8.88 1.41 -12.92
N LEU A 52 8.02 2.10 -13.65
CA LEU A 52 6.58 1.87 -13.62
C LEU A 52 6.12 1.18 -14.89
N VAL A 53 5.55 -0.01 -14.76
CA VAL A 53 4.99 -0.79 -15.86
C VAL A 53 3.48 -0.80 -15.76
N VAL A 54 2.82 -0.27 -16.77
CA VAL A 54 1.36 -0.14 -16.81
C VAL A 54 0.80 -1.03 -17.91
N THR A 55 -0.20 -1.82 -17.58
CA THR A 55 -0.89 -2.69 -18.53
C THR A 55 -2.41 -2.49 -18.49
N TYR A 56 -3.14 -3.25 -19.30
CA TYR A 56 -4.56 -3.03 -19.54
C TYR A 56 -5.50 -3.80 -18.60
N ASP A 57 -5.05 -4.89 -17.97
CA ASP A 57 -5.84 -5.65 -16.99
C ASP A 57 -4.98 -6.33 -15.93
N ASP A 58 -5.62 -6.82 -14.85
CA ASP A 58 -4.96 -7.41 -13.69
C ASP A 58 -4.32 -8.77 -14.01
N THR A 59 -4.90 -9.56 -14.92
CA THR A 59 -4.33 -10.84 -15.36
C THR A 59 -2.98 -10.61 -16.01
N ARG A 60 -2.93 -9.65 -16.92
CA ARG A 60 -1.68 -9.28 -17.61
C ARG A 60 -0.68 -8.61 -16.66
N ALA A 61 -1.15 -7.81 -15.72
CA ALA A 61 -0.28 -7.23 -14.70
C ALA A 61 0.39 -8.31 -13.85
N LYS A 62 -0.37 -9.33 -13.45
CA LYS A 62 0.16 -10.46 -12.69
C LYS A 62 1.17 -11.29 -13.50
N GLU A 63 0.88 -11.61 -14.75
CA GLU A 63 1.82 -12.32 -15.63
C GLU A 63 3.16 -11.56 -15.77
N ILE A 64 3.11 -10.26 -16.04
CA ILE A 64 4.29 -9.40 -16.15
C ILE A 64 5.05 -9.35 -14.82
N TYR A 65 4.36 -9.23 -13.69
CA TYR A 65 4.96 -9.27 -12.36
C TYR A 65 5.68 -10.60 -12.11
N ASP A 66 5.03 -11.73 -12.40
CA ASP A 66 5.61 -13.08 -12.22
C ASP A 66 6.83 -13.28 -13.13
N ASP A 67 6.79 -12.77 -14.37
CA ASP A 67 7.94 -12.80 -15.29
C ASP A 67 9.11 -11.95 -14.77
N PHE A 68 8.88 -10.74 -14.24
CA PHE A 68 9.96 -9.93 -13.65
C PHE A 68 10.62 -10.59 -12.45
N ARG A 69 9.89 -11.40 -11.68
CA ARG A 69 10.46 -12.14 -10.53
C ARG A 69 11.56 -13.13 -10.92
N ASN A 70 11.66 -13.50 -12.19
CA ASN A 70 12.77 -14.29 -12.69
C ASN A 70 14.09 -13.49 -12.82
N PHE A 71 14.00 -12.15 -12.89
CA PHE A 71 15.13 -11.25 -13.02
C PHE A 71 15.50 -10.56 -11.71
N THR A 72 14.50 -10.16 -10.91
CA THR A 72 14.71 -9.41 -9.67
C THR A 72 13.68 -9.74 -8.61
N LYS A 73 14.09 -9.58 -7.34
CA LYS A 73 13.16 -9.60 -6.19
C LYS A 73 12.53 -8.23 -5.91
N GLN A 74 13.10 -7.16 -6.49
CA GLN A 74 12.63 -5.78 -6.31
C GLN A 74 11.53 -5.44 -7.33
N VAL A 75 10.48 -6.21 -7.32
CA VAL A 75 9.29 -6.01 -8.15
C VAL A 75 8.04 -6.19 -7.30
N TRP A 76 7.06 -5.31 -7.48
CA TRP A 76 5.81 -5.30 -6.73
C TRP A 76 4.63 -5.11 -7.66
N LEU A 77 3.54 -5.81 -7.33
CA LEU A 77 2.26 -5.66 -7.99
C LEU A 77 1.42 -4.64 -7.22
N TYR A 78 0.95 -3.61 -7.90
CA TYR A 78 0.02 -2.62 -7.36
C TYR A 78 -1.34 -2.80 -8.06
N PRO A 79 -2.27 -3.59 -7.47
CA PRO A 79 -3.57 -3.90 -8.07
C PRO A 79 -4.52 -2.70 -7.98
N ALA A 80 -5.48 -2.60 -8.91
CA ALA A 80 -6.62 -1.69 -8.79
C ALA A 80 -7.51 -2.06 -7.59
N LYS A 81 -8.22 -1.09 -7.02
CA LYS A 81 -9.25 -1.35 -6.02
C LYS A 81 -10.50 -1.90 -6.72
N ASP A 82 -10.89 -3.09 -6.36
CA ASP A 82 -12.19 -3.64 -6.80
C ASP A 82 -13.26 -3.29 -5.76
N LEU A 83 -14.12 -2.35 -6.09
CA LEU A 83 -15.23 -1.92 -5.22
C LEU A 83 -16.26 -3.02 -4.97
N LEU A 84 -16.26 -4.09 -5.77
CA LEU A 84 -17.21 -5.20 -5.63
C LEU A 84 -16.80 -6.24 -4.59
N PHE A 85 -15.51 -6.29 -4.20
CA PHE A 85 -14.98 -7.29 -3.26
C PHE A 85 -14.81 -6.79 -1.82
N TYR A 86 -15.36 -5.65 -1.47
CA TYR A 86 -15.34 -5.13 -0.08
C TYR A 86 -16.03 -6.05 0.95
N SER A 87 -16.67 -7.11 0.51
CA SER A 87 -17.41 -8.04 1.38
C SER A 87 -16.78 -9.43 1.54
N ALA A 88 -15.58 -9.69 1.02
CA ALA A 88 -14.93 -11.00 1.16
C ALA A 88 -13.56 -10.85 1.87
N ASP A 89 -13.55 -11.07 3.17
CA ASP A 89 -12.43 -10.85 4.12
C ASP A 89 -11.05 -11.37 3.67
N ILE A 90 -10.97 -12.41 2.87
CA ILE A 90 -9.69 -13.03 2.49
C ILE A 90 -9.02 -12.30 1.31
N HIS A 91 -9.78 -11.89 0.30
CA HIS A 91 -9.23 -11.24 -0.90
C HIS A 91 -8.96 -9.75 -0.68
N GLY A 92 -9.77 -9.08 0.12
CA GLY A 92 -9.59 -7.68 0.48
C GLY A 92 -8.28 -7.45 1.23
N ASN A 93 -7.93 -8.31 2.17
CA ASN A 93 -6.68 -8.21 2.93
C ASN A 93 -5.44 -8.43 2.06
N LEU A 94 -5.47 -9.37 1.09
CA LEU A 94 -4.33 -9.60 0.20
C LEU A 94 -4.07 -8.38 -0.71
N MET A 95 -5.12 -7.81 -1.28
CA MET A 95 -5.04 -6.63 -2.15
C MET A 95 -4.51 -5.42 -1.37
N THR A 96 -5.08 -5.14 -0.20
CA THR A 96 -4.62 -4.08 0.69
C THR A 96 -3.15 -4.27 1.06
N ARG A 97 -2.76 -5.49 1.44
CA ARG A 97 -1.36 -5.83 1.74
C ARG A 97 -0.42 -5.52 0.58
N GLN A 98 -0.77 -5.93 -0.65
CA GLN A 98 0.04 -5.65 -1.84
C GLN A 98 0.21 -4.14 -2.08
N ARG A 99 -0.87 -3.37 -1.97
CA ARG A 99 -0.85 -1.93 -2.15
C ARG A 99 -0.03 -1.23 -1.06
N ILE A 100 -0.24 -1.57 0.20
CA ILE A 100 0.52 -1.02 1.34
C ILE A 100 2.01 -1.39 1.23
N ALA A 101 2.35 -2.60 0.79
CA ALA A 101 3.74 -2.98 0.56
C ALA A 101 4.43 -2.09 -0.49
N VAL A 102 3.75 -1.78 -1.59
CA VAL A 102 4.28 -0.83 -2.60
C VAL A 102 4.49 0.56 -1.98
N LEU A 103 3.51 1.07 -1.22
CA LEU A 103 3.62 2.37 -0.57
C LEU A 103 4.78 2.41 0.43
N LYS A 104 4.97 1.34 1.23
CA LYS A 104 6.15 1.21 2.11
C LYS A 104 7.46 1.35 1.33
N HIS A 105 7.62 0.58 0.25
CA HIS A 105 8.85 0.63 -0.55
C HIS A 105 9.10 1.99 -1.20
N LEU A 106 8.03 2.66 -1.64
CA LEU A 106 8.12 4.04 -2.13
C LEU A 106 8.56 5.02 -1.03
N MET A 107 8.04 4.87 0.19
CA MET A 107 8.43 5.70 1.34
C MET A 107 9.88 5.44 1.79
N GLU A 108 10.38 4.22 1.64
CA GLU A 108 11.77 3.83 1.93
C GLU A 108 12.76 4.20 0.82
N GLU A 109 12.27 4.67 -0.35
CA GLU A 109 13.08 5.15 -1.49
C GLU A 109 14.08 4.11 -2.03
N LYS A 110 13.79 2.81 -1.87
CA LYS A 110 14.73 1.71 -2.22
C LYS A 110 14.86 1.45 -3.73
N GLY A 111 13.99 2.04 -4.55
CA GLY A 111 13.94 1.75 -5.99
C GLY A 111 13.33 0.39 -6.32
N GLY A 112 13.08 0.14 -7.60
CA GLY A 112 12.55 -1.14 -8.10
C GLY A 112 11.53 -1.01 -9.23
N ILE A 113 10.74 -2.06 -9.44
CA ILE A 113 9.75 -2.14 -10.52
C ILE A 113 8.35 -2.25 -9.90
N ILE A 114 7.46 -1.36 -10.30
CA ILE A 114 6.04 -1.43 -9.94
C ILE A 114 5.25 -1.81 -11.18
N VAL A 115 4.49 -2.89 -11.10
CA VAL A 115 3.57 -3.32 -12.16
C VAL A 115 2.15 -3.01 -11.73
N THR A 116 1.38 -2.35 -12.59
CA THR A 116 0.00 -1.94 -12.30
C THR A 116 -0.85 -1.87 -13.57
N THR A 117 -2.12 -1.58 -13.40
CA THR A 117 -3.06 -1.31 -14.50
C THR A 117 -3.39 0.18 -14.60
N MET A 118 -4.04 0.59 -15.71
CA MET A 118 -4.57 1.96 -15.80
C MET A 118 -5.55 2.27 -14.67
N ASP A 119 -6.41 1.30 -14.31
CA ASP A 119 -7.38 1.46 -13.23
C ASP A 119 -6.67 1.68 -11.88
N GLY A 120 -5.59 0.92 -11.62
CA GLY A 120 -4.76 1.11 -10.42
C GLY A 120 -4.11 2.49 -10.32
N LEU A 121 -3.72 3.08 -11.47
CA LEU A 121 -3.16 4.45 -11.52
C LEU A 121 -4.21 5.55 -11.33
N MET A 122 -5.47 5.28 -11.65
CA MET A 122 -6.54 6.26 -11.49
C MET A 122 -6.99 6.45 -10.05
N ASP A 123 -6.57 5.57 -9.14
CA ASP A 123 -6.86 5.69 -7.72
C ASP A 123 -6.18 6.91 -7.10
N HIS A 124 -6.93 7.64 -6.29
CA HIS A 124 -6.39 8.74 -5.51
C HIS A 124 -5.65 8.21 -4.28
N LEU A 125 -4.42 8.66 -4.10
CA LEU A 125 -3.58 8.35 -2.95
C LEU A 125 -3.34 9.61 -2.11
N LEU A 126 -3.16 9.41 -0.81
CA LEU A 126 -2.61 10.45 0.04
C LEU A 126 -1.14 10.71 -0.35
N PRO A 127 -0.63 11.94 -0.17
CA PRO A 127 0.79 12.20 -0.38
C PRO A 127 1.65 11.23 0.43
N LEU A 128 2.68 10.64 -0.20
CA LEU A 128 3.58 9.67 0.46
C LEU A 128 4.23 10.24 1.71
N GLN A 129 4.56 11.53 1.70
CA GLN A 129 5.12 12.21 2.86
C GLN A 129 4.16 12.17 4.06
N PHE A 130 2.86 12.37 3.82
CA PHE A 130 1.84 12.28 4.88
C PHE A 130 1.76 10.85 5.46
N LEU A 131 1.77 9.82 4.60
CA LEU A 131 1.77 8.41 5.06
C LEU A 131 3.05 8.07 5.83
N LYS A 132 4.20 8.60 5.41
CA LYS A 132 5.49 8.42 6.09
C LYS A 132 5.47 9.03 7.50
N GLU A 133 4.85 10.19 7.68
CA GLU A 133 4.69 10.86 8.98
C GLU A 133 3.74 10.10 9.93
N GLN A 134 2.85 9.26 9.40
CA GLN A 134 1.99 8.40 10.22
C GLN A 134 2.71 7.15 10.73
N ALA A 135 3.81 6.73 10.14
CA ALA A 135 4.58 5.58 10.62
C ALA A 135 5.06 5.81 12.07
N ILE A 136 5.11 4.74 12.84
CA ILE A 136 5.54 4.75 14.24
C ILE A 136 6.83 3.96 14.32
N THR A 137 7.93 4.60 14.67
CA THR A 137 9.17 3.91 15.03
C THR A 137 9.25 3.77 16.53
N VAL A 138 9.63 2.58 16.99
CA VAL A 138 9.75 2.21 18.40
C VAL A 138 11.14 1.69 18.65
N GLU A 139 11.76 2.18 19.71
CA GLU A 139 13.09 1.79 20.18
C GLU A 139 13.03 1.37 21.66
N SER A 140 13.94 0.50 22.07
CA SER A 140 14.09 0.15 23.49
C SER A 140 14.43 1.40 24.33
N GLY A 141 13.80 1.52 25.51
CA GLY A 141 13.95 2.69 26.39
C GLY A 141 13.03 3.88 26.06
N GLN A 142 12.21 3.78 25.01
CA GLN A 142 11.25 4.82 24.66
C GLN A 142 10.04 4.79 25.60
N VAL A 143 9.56 5.99 26.02
CA VAL A 143 8.32 6.10 26.80
C VAL A 143 7.09 6.10 25.88
N ILE A 144 6.10 5.30 26.21
CA ILE A 144 4.88 5.07 25.41
C ILE A 144 3.62 5.37 26.22
N ASP A 145 2.76 6.25 25.69
CA ASP A 145 1.37 6.39 26.17
C ASP A 145 0.48 5.36 25.47
N LEU A 146 0.02 4.34 26.21
CA LEU A 146 -0.81 3.24 25.70
C LEU A 146 -2.17 3.72 25.14
N ASP A 147 -2.77 4.77 25.69
CA ASP A 147 -4.05 5.28 25.20
C ASP A 147 -3.88 6.03 23.91
N LEU A 148 -2.83 6.81 23.77
CA LEU A 148 -2.45 7.46 22.52
C LEU A 148 -2.10 6.42 21.44
N TRP A 149 -1.36 5.40 21.79
CA TRP A 149 -0.99 4.31 20.88
C TRP A 149 -2.21 3.56 20.36
N ARG A 150 -3.17 3.25 21.24
CA ARG A 150 -4.43 2.62 20.84
C ARG A 150 -5.17 3.45 19.79
N GLN A 151 -5.27 4.75 20.00
CA GLN A 151 -5.92 5.66 19.07
C GLN A 151 -5.17 5.74 17.74
N ARG A 152 -3.84 5.87 17.78
CA ARG A 152 -3.01 5.94 16.57
C ARG A 152 -3.09 4.66 15.75
N LEU A 153 -2.93 3.47 16.37
CA LEU A 153 -3.01 2.19 15.66
C LEU A 153 -4.38 2.00 15.02
N THR A 154 -5.47 2.34 15.71
CA THR A 154 -6.82 2.30 15.13
C THR A 154 -6.95 3.27 13.94
N ALA A 155 -6.46 4.50 14.05
CA ALA A 155 -6.46 5.48 12.96
C ALA A 155 -5.60 5.04 11.76
N MET A 156 -4.53 4.29 12.02
CA MET A 156 -3.67 3.68 10.99
C MET A 156 -4.32 2.46 10.30
N GLY A 157 -5.54 2.07 10.68
CA GLY A 157 -6.29 0.98 10.07
C GLY A 157 -6.04 -0.40 10.67
N TYR A 158 -5.39 -0.48 11.83
CA TYR A 158 -5.24 -1.75 12.55
C TYR A 158 -6.50 -2.10 13.33
N GLU A 159 -6.91 -3.37 13.24
CA GLU A 159 -8.03 -3.90 14.01
C GLU A 159 -7.58 -4.30 15.42
N ARG A 160 -8.33 -3.84 16.43
CA ARG A 160 -8.05 -4.21 17.81
C ARG A 160 -8.66 -5.56 18.17
N MET A 161 -7.81 -6.49 18.57
CA MET A 161 -8.21 -7.85 18.96
C MET A 161 -7.86 -8.15 20.43
N ALA A 162 -8.49 -9.18 21.00
CA ALA A 162 -8.08 -9.69 22.30
C ALA A 162 -6.70 -10.37 22.25
N GLN A 163 -6.38 -11.00 21.12
CA GLN A 163 -5.11 -11.64 20.78
C GLN A 163 -4.90 -11.49 19.28
N VAL A 164 -3.65 -11.23 18.86
CA VAL A 164 -3.28 -11.14 17.45
C VAL A 164 -3.20 -12.55 16.87
N ASP A 165 -3.97 -12.80 15.82
CA ASP A 165 -4.01 -14.06 15.07
C ASP A 165 -3.89 -13.86 13.54
N GLY A 166 -3.81 -12.60 13.09
CA GLY A 166 -3.69 -12.24 11.68
C GLY A 166 -3.01 -10.89 11.43
N MET A 167 -2.67 -10.66 10.17
CA MET A 167 -2.09 -9.39 9.72
C MET A 167 -3.11 -8.24 9.83
N GLY A 168 -2.62 -7.02 10.08
CA GLY A 168 -3.46 -5.84 10.26
C GLY A 168 -4.11 -5.74 11.64
N GLN A 169 -3.75 -6.62 12.58
CA GLN A 169 -4.30 -6.67 13.92
C GLN A 169 -3.31 -6.17 14.97
N PHE A 170 -3.85 -5.65 16.08
CA PHE A 170 -3.09 -5.37 17.30
C PHE A 170 -3.84 -5.74 18.56
N SER A 171 -3.11 -5.99 19.64
CA SER A 171 -3.64 -6.26 21.00
C SER A 171 -2.82 -5.49 22.02
N ILE A 172 -3.50 -4.89 23.00
CA ILE A 172 -2.84 -4.25 24.15
C ILE A 172 -3.39 -4.90 25.42
N ARG A 173 -2.51 -5.57 26.17
CA ARG A 173 -2.85 -6.32 27.40
C ARG A 173 -1.84 -6.00 28.51
N GLY A 174 -2.24 -5.18 29.48
CA GLY A 174 -1.31 -4.67 30.48
C GLY A 174 -0.18 -3.87 29.82
N GLY A 175 1.07 -4.21 30.11
CA GLY A 175 2.27 -3.62 29.51
C GLY A 175 2.74 -4.32 28.22
N ILE A 176 1.89 -5.08 27.51
CA ILE A 176 2.27 -5.79 26.30
C ILE A 176 1.46 -5.26 25.11
N ILE A 177 2.14 -4.87 24.06
CA ILE A 177 1.56 -4.51 22.76
C ILE A 177 1.99 -5.56 21.75
N ASP A 178 1.04 -6.35 21.25
CA ASP A 178 1.22 -7.27 20.14
C ASP A 178 0.67 -6.61 18.87
N ILE A 179 1.39 -6.65 17.75
CA ILE A 179 0.97 -6.08 16.49
C ILE A 179 1.49 -6.91 15.32
N PHE A 180 0.65 -7.13 14.29
CA PHE A 180 1.06 -7.76 13.05
C PHE A 180 0.85 -6.83 11.86
N PRO A 181 1.89 -6.07 11.45
CA PRO A 181 1.79 -5.17 10.29
C PRO A 181 1.52 -5.91 8.99
N LEU A 182 0.79 -5.27 8.07
CA LEU A 182 0.57 -5.81 6.71
C LEU A 182 1.85 -5.91 5.88
N THR A 183 2.88 -5.16 6.26
CA THR A 183 4.16 -5.05 5.54
C THR A 183 5.20 -6.06 6.00
N GLU A 184 4.91 -6.84 7.04
CA GLU A 184 5.86 -7.77 7.66
C GLU A 184 5.35 -9.21 7.55
N ASP A 185 6.29 -10.18 7.59
CA ASP A 185 5.96 -11.60 7.54
C ASP A 185 5.79 -12.20 8.95
N VAL A 186 6.19 -11.46 9.98
CA VAL A 186 6.11 -11.87 11.39
C VAL A 186 5.56 -10.75 12.26
N PRO A 187 4.79 -11.07 13.30
CA PRO A 187 4.28 -10.08 14.24
C PRO A 187 5.34 -9.64 15.25
N PHE A 188 5.12 -8.47 15.84
CA PHE A 188 5.96 -7.87 16.86
C PHE A 188 5.27 -7.85 18.20
N ARG A 189 6.05 -8.08 19.26
CA ARG A 189 5.69 -7.90 20.67
C ARG A 189 6.57 -6.84 21.30
N ILE A 190 5.96 -5.79 21.83
CA ILE A 190 6.61 -4.71 22.55
C ILE A 190 6.19 -4.87 24.01
N GLU A 191 7.16 -5.11 24.88
CA GLU A 191 6.95 -5.28 26.34
C GLU A 191 7.37 -3.99 27.04
N LEU A 192 6.52 -3.48 27.93
CA LEU A 192 6.78 -2.27 28.71
C LEU A 192 7.07 -2.60 30.15
N TRP A 193 8.02 -1.89 30.74
CA TRP A 193 8.18 -1.76 32.18
C TRP A 193 7.61 -0.40 32.59
N ASP A 194 6.43 -0.42 33.25
CA ASP A 194 5.57 0.74 33.49
C ASP A 194 5.15 1.39 32.15
N ASP A 195 5.75 2.48 31.74
CA ASP A 195 5.52 3.17 30.48
C ASP A 195 6.72 3.18 29.50
N GLU A 196 7.84 2.57 29.89
CA GLU A 196 9.08 2.49 29.11
C GLU A 196 9.19 1.15 28.38
N VAL A 197 9.61 1.17 27.11
CA VAL A 197 9.86 -0.04 26.30
C VAL A 197 11.06 -0.81 26.86
N ASP A 198 10.77 -1.97 27.48
CA ASP A 198 11.78 -2.89 28.00
C ASP A 198 12.37 -3.77 26.90
N SER A 199 11.53 -4.33 26.04
CA SER A 199 11.99 -5.18 24.93
C SER A 199 11.05 -5.15 23.72
N ILE A 200 11.63 -5.38 22.54
CA ILE A 200 10.92 -5.56 21.27
C ILE A 200 11.33 -6.93 20.73
N ARG A 201 10.34 -7.76 20.35
CA ARG A 201 10.58 -9.11 19.84
C ARG A 201 9.62 -9.46 18.71
N THR A 202 10.05 -10.34 17.83
CA THR A 202 9.10 -11.08 16.99
C THR A 202 8.47 -12.21 17.81
N PHE A 203 7.30 -12.69 17.42
CA PHE A 203 6.68 -13.86 18.04
C PHE A 203 5.98 -14.73 17.00
N ASP A 204 5.79 -15.98 17.35
CA ASP A 204 5.08 -16.96 16.53
C ASP A 204 3.58 -16.96 16.86
N LEU A 205 2.73 -16.86 15.82
CA LEU A 205 1.27 -16.73 15.99
C LEU A 205 0.60 -17.93 16.64
N GLU A 206 1.08 -19.15 16.33
CA GLU A 206 0.44 -20.37 16.82
C GLU A 206 0.80 -20.62 18.29
N SER A 207 2.09 -20.56 18.61
CA SER A 207 2.57 -20.81 19.98
C SER A 207 2.54 -19.58 20.87
N GLN A 208 2.37 -18.38 20.32
CA GLN A 208 2.43 -17.08 21.01
C GLN A 208 3.77 -16.82 21.75
N ARG A 209 4.84 -17.54 21.37
CA ARG A 209 6.16 -17.41 21.99
C ARG A 209 7.01 -16.42 21.24
N SER A 210 7.75 -15.61 21.98
CA SER A 210 8.77 -14.71 21.42
C SER A 210 9.89 -15.51 20.77
N VAL A 211 10.39 -15.02 19.62
CA VAL A 211 11.39 -15.70 18.78
C VAL A 211 12.69 -14.90 18.74
N GLU A 212 12.69 -13.70 18.18
CA GLU A 212 13.88 -12.89 17.95
C GLU A 212 13.74 -11.54 18.66
N GLN A 213 14.82 -11.06 19.25
CA GLN A 213 14.89 -9.72 19.85
C GLN A 213 15.32 -8.71 18.79
N LEU A 214 14.69 -7.54 18.81
CA LEU A 214 14.96 -6.41 17.92
C LEU A 214 15.33 -5.18 18.75
N ASP A 215 16.16 -4.31 18.20
CA ASP A 215 16.53 -3.04 18.82
C ASP A 215 15.46 -1.97 18.53
N GLU A 216 14.91 -1.98 17.32
CA GLU A 216 13.89 -1.06 16.85
C GLU A 216 12.90 -1.75 15.89
N VAL A 217 11.72 -1.16 15.74
CA VAL A 217 10.75 -1.56 14.72
C VAL A 217 9.99 -0.34 14.20
N THR A 218 9.73 -0.31 12.89
CA THR A 218 8.86 0.70 12.28
C THR A 218 7.55 0.08 11.85
N ILE A 219 6.45 0.62 12.36
CA ILE A 219 5.08 0.20 12.08
C ILE A 219 4.49 1.18 11.07
N TYR A 220 4.23 0.69 9.84
CA TYR A 220 3.59 1.46 8.79
C TYR A 220 2.06 1.35 8.89
N PRO A 221 1.30 2.32 8.34
CA PRO A 221 -0.15 2.21 8.28
C PRO A 221 -0.63 0.90 7.62
N ALA A 222 -1.71 0.33 8.13
CA ALA A 222 -2.41 -0.81 7.54
C ALA A 222 -3.52 -0.39 6.56
N ALA A 223 -3.69 0.92 6.34
CA ALA A 223 -4.65 1.49 5.41
C ALA A 223 -3.99 2.58 4.55
N GLU A 224 -4.49 2.76 3.32
CA GLU A 224 -4.02 3.83 2.42
C GLU A 224 -4.54 5.22 2.83
N VAL A 225 -5.61 5.25 3.62
CA VAL A 225 -6.20 6.46 4.16
C VAL A 225 -6.08 6.40 5.68
N VAL A 226 -5.35 7.33 6.24
CA VAL A 226 -5.15 7.48 7.69
C VAL A 226 -5.81 8.78 8.10
N LEU A 227 -6.91 8.70 8.81
CA LEU A 227 -7.66 9.87 9.29
C LEU A 227 -7.87 9.75 10.79
N ASP A 228 -7.57 10.84 11.50
CA ASP A 228 -8.05 10.95 12.88
C ASP A 228 -9.57 11.30 12.91
N LYS A 229 -10.17 11.15 14.08
CA LYS A 229 -11.61 11.40 14.23
C LYS A 229 -12.00 12.82 13.80
N THR A 230 -11.18 13.82 14.07
CA THR A 230 -11.44 15.23 13.73
C THR A 230 -11.44 15.42 12.21
N GLN A 231 -10.49 14.80 11.52
CA GLN A 231 -10.38 14.82 10.05
C GLN A 231 -11.55 14.08 9.41
N LEU A 232 -11.95 12.93 9.97
CA LEU A 232 -13.10 12.15 9.50
C LEU A 232 -14.39 12.97 9.65
N ASP A 233 -14.66 13.53 10.84
CA ASP A 233 -15.84 14.35 11.12
C ASP A 233 -15.90 15.57 10.19
N ALA A 234 -14.78 16.25 9.95
CA ALA A 234 -14.69 17.37 9.02
C ALA A 234 -14.95 16.94 7.56
N GLY A 235 -14.43 15.77 7.16
CA GLY A 235 -14.66 15.17 5.85
C GLY A 235 -16.14 14.85 5.62
N ILE A 236 -16.78 14.18 6.57
CA ILE A 236 -18.22 13.86 6.55
C ILE A 236 -19.07 15.15 6.49
N ALA A 237 -18.74 16.15 7.29
CA ALA A 237 -19.46 17.42 7.26
C ALA A 237 -19.37 18.13 5.89
N ARG A 238 -18.19 18.03 5.23
CA ARG A 238 -18.02 18.56 3.87
C ARG A 238 -18.84 17.78 2.85
N LEU A 239 -18.79 16.44 2.89
CA LEU A 239 -19.57 15.57 2.01
C LEU A 239 -21.07 15.84 2.14
N ARG A 240 -21.62 15.98 3.35
CA ARG A 240 -23.03 16.33 3.59
C ARG A 240 -23.41 17.70 3.03
N LYS A 241 -22.47 18.65 3.01
CA LYS A 241 -22.72 19.97 2.39
C LYS A 241 -22.76 19.89 0.87
N GLU A 242 -21.84 19.13 0.28
CA GLU A 242 -21.78 18.90 -1.17
C GLU A 242 -23.01 18.09 -1.65
N GLU A 243 -23.40 17.06 -0.90
CA GLU A 243 -24.61 16.27 -1.11
C GLU A 243 -25.85 17.14 -1.31
N LYS A 244 -26.13 18.03 -0.35
CA LYS A 244 -27.31 18.94 -0.43
C LYS A 244 -27.32 19.77 -1.70
N THR A 245 -26.15 20.21 -2.15
CA THR A 245 -26.02 21.02 -3.37
C THR A 245 -26.28 20.16 -4.60
N TYR A 246 -25.72 18.94 -4.62
CA TYR A 246 -25.84 18.02 -5.75
C TYR A 246 -27.24 17.40 -5.84
N GLU A 247 -27.83 17.04 -4.70
CA GLU A 247 -29.21 16.56 -4.60
C GLU A 247 -30.20 17.57 -5.18
N LYS A 248 -30.02 18.86 -4.85
CA LYS A 248 -30.84 19.93 -5.41
C LYS A 248 -30.71 20.01 -6.94
N ALA A 249 -29.47 19.94 -7.45
CA ALA A 249 -29.20 19.97 -8.89
C ALA A 249 -29.83 18.77 -9.63
N LEU A 250 -29.80 17.58 -9.02
CA LEU A 250 -30.42 16.37 -9.60
C LEU A 250 -31.95 16.45 -9.59
N ARG A 251 -32.57 16.99 -8.52
CA ARG A 251 -34.01 17.22 -8.47
C ARG A 251 -34.46 18.23 -9.51
N ASP A 252 -33.71 19.31 -9.72
CA ASP A 252 -33.97 20.31 -10.76
C ASP A 252 -33.86 19.68 -12.18
N GLN A 253 -33.03 18.65 -12.35
CA GLN A 253 -32.91 17.87 -13.58
C GLN A 253 -33.92 16.73 -13.71
N HIS A 254 -34.92 16.63 -12.82
CA HIS A 254 -35.95 15.56 -12.79
C HIS A 254 -35.39 14.14 -12.59
N LYS A 255 -34.30 13.99 -11.78
CA LYS A 255 -33.63 12.74 -11.45
C LYS A 255 -33.70 12.37 -9.95
N PRO A 256 -34.91 12.17 -9.41
CA PRO A 256 -35.07 11.95 -7.96
C PRO A 256 -34.47 10.64 -7.46
N GLU A 257 -34.41 9.59 -8.31
CA GLU A 257 -33.80 8.31 -7.93
C GLU A 257 -32.29 8.40 -7.75
N GLU A 258 -31.61 9.17 -8.60
CA GLU A 258 -30.18 9.41 -8.47
C GLU A 258 -29.88 10.24 -7.19
N ALA A 259 -30.74 11.21 -6.89
CA ALA A 259 -30.63 12.01 -5.67
C ALA A 259 -30.78 11.15 -4.40
N HIS A 260 -31.74 10.22 -4.38
CA HIS A 260 -31.95 9.31 -3.25
C HIS A 260 -30.77 8.34 -3.07
N ARG A 261 -30.21 7.83 -4.16
CA ARG A 261 -29.06 6.92 -4.13
C ARG A 261 -27.82 7.57 -3.54
N ILE A 262 -27.55 8.86 -3.86
CA ILE A 262 -26.43 9.60 -3.27
C ILE A 262 -26.65 9.79 -1.78
N HIS A 263 -27.86 10.15 -1.36
CA HIS A 263 -28.19 10.28 0.05
C HIS A 263 -27.92 9.00 0.84
N SER A 264 -28.37 7.84 0.34
CA SER A 264 -28.11 6.54 0.99
C SER A 264 -26.62 6.23 1.13
N ILE A 265 -25.81 6.51 0.10
CA ILE A 265 -24.35 6.30 0.15
C ILE A 265 -23.69 7.17 1.23
N ILE A 266 -24.10 8.43 1.35
CA ILE A 266 -23.53 9.35 2.35
C ILE A 266 -23.98 8.98 3.78
N GLU A 267 -25.20 8.49 3.97
CA GLU A 267 -25.64 7.95 5.27
C GLU A 267 -24.83 6.71 5.66
N GLU A 268 -24.67 5.73 4.77
CA GLU A 268 -23.84 4.55 5.03
C GLU A 268 -22.40 4.90 5.41
N LEU A 269 -21.78 5.86 4.72
CA LEU A 269 -20.44 6.36 5.05
C LEU A 269 -20.35 7.10 6.39
N SER A 270 -21.48 7.60 6.88
CA SER A 270 -21.53 8.39 8.12
C SER A 270 -21.78 7.52 9.37
N ASP A 271 -22.36 6.34 9.18
CA ASP A 271 -22.77 5.43 10.25
C ASP A 271 -21.73 4.31 10.53
N GLY A 272 -20.72 4.13 9.67
CA GLY A 272 -19.61 3.19 9.81
C GLY A 272 -18.37 3.86 10.36
#